data_e6b0cc29376fd131cc71273d3b7785c3
#
_entry.id   e6b0cc29376fd131cc71273d3b7785c3
#
_cell.length_a   1.000
_cell.length_b   1.000
_cell.length_c   1.000
_cell.angle_alpha   90.00
_cell.angle_beta   90.00
_cell.angle_gamma   90.00
#
_symmetry.space_group_name_H-M   'P 1'
#
loop_
_entity.id
_entity.type
_entity.pdbx_description
1 polymer ?
#
loop_
_entity_poly.entity_id
_entity_poly.type
_entity_poly.pdbx_seq_one_letter_code
_entity_poly.pdbx_strand_id
1 'polypeptide(L)'
;YQPGHAHADTFNFELNINNNPVFIDTGTSTYNISTVRSKERSTQAHNTIMVNDKNSSMVWSGFRVAKRANVLIEKEIEQSIQATHDGYLNMGVLHRRTWAWSPNKISIIDHLSGTPKNAKAYFHFHPEVNLKIIDNGFKINNKHIVYFENSISINTQTFEFAPEFNKRINSTFIEVVFSKQLKTSILIE
;
A
#
# COMPACT_ATOMS: atom_id res chain seq x y z
N TYR A 1 9.62 -23.96 8.13
CA TYR A 1 9.63 -22.58 7.60
C TYR A 1 9.34 -21.60 8.73
N GLN A 2 10.24 -20.64 8.97
CA GLN A 2 10.06 -19.57 9.97
C GLN A 2 9.83 -18.25 9.24
N PRO A 3 8.59 -17.70 9.24
CA PRO A 3 8.25 -16.46 8.54
C PRO A 3 8.63 -15.22 9.36
N GLY A 4 9.84 -15.17 9.90
CA GLY A 4 10.29 -14.12 10.83
C GLY A 4 10.23 -12.70 10.28
N HIS A 5 10.30 -12.56 8.95
CA HIS A 5 10.26 -11.28 8.26
C HIS A 5 8.94 -11.00 7.56
N ALA A 6 7.96 -11.92 7.62
CA ALA A 6 6.68 -11.73 6.93
C ALA A 6 5.85 -10.61 7.57
N HIS A 7 5.30 -9.76 6.72
CA HIS A 7 4.34 -8.72 7.03
C HIS A 7 2.99 -9.01 6.37
N ALA A 8 1.98 -8.24 6.67
CA ALA A 8 0.69 -8.29 5.98
C ALA A 8 0.69 -7.29 4.80
N ASP A 9 1.64 -7.49 3.90
CA ASP A 9 2.10 -6.57 2.86
C ASP A 9 1.70 -7.00 1.42
N THR A 10 0.77 -7.93 1.29
CA THR A 10 0.36 -8.45 -0.02
C THR A 10 -0.04 -7.31 -0.95
N PHE A 11 0.55 -7.29 -2.16
CA PHE A 11 0.43 -6.24 -3.17
C PHE A 11 1.06 -4.89 -2.79
N ASN A 12 1.94 -4.86 -1.78
CA ASN A 12 2.79 -3.70 -1.58
C ASN A 12 3.63 -3.41 -2.83
N PHE A 13 3.94 -2.14 -3.05
CA PHE A 13 4.83 -1.70 -4.12
C PHE A 13 5.68 -0.52 -3.66
N GLU A 14 6.82 -0.37 -4.29
CA GLU A 14 7.67 0.81 -4.19
C GLU A 14 7.83 1.45 -5.56
N LEU A 15 8.08 2.75 -5.62
CA LEU A 15 8.28 3.47 -6.86
C LEU A 15 9.41 4.47 -6.73
N ASN A 16 10.39 4.33 -7.60
CA ASN A 16 11.42 5.34 -7.85
C ASN A 16 11.13 6.04 -9.18
N ILE A 17 11.24 7.36 -9.20
CA ILE A 17 11.16 8.17 -10.42
C ILE A 17 12.51 8.87 -10.61
N ASN A 18 13.16 8.61 -11.75
CA ASN A 18 14.49 9.14 -12.05
C ASN A 18 15.51 8.86 -10.91
N ASN A 19 15.54 7.61 -10.42
CA ASN A 19 16.37 7.13 -9.31
C ASN A 19 16.10 7.80 -7.94
N ASN A 20 15.04 8.59 -7.81
CA ASN A 20 14.62 9.15 -6.52
C ASN A 20 13.46 8.34 -5.97
N PRO A 21 13.52 7.87 -4.70
CA PRO A 21 12.42 7.15 -4.08
C PRO A 21 11.21 8.09 -3.89
N VAL A 22 10.05 7.61 -4.28
CA VAL A 22 8.78 8.34 -4.16
C VAL A 22 7.83 7.61 -3.24
N PHE A 23 7.38 6.42 -3.63
CA PHE A 23 6.64 5.52 -2.73
C PHE A 23 7.59 4.51 -2.15
N ILE A 24 7.56 4.37 -0.83
CA ILE A 24 8.47 3.51 -0.07
C ILE A 24 7.68 2.54 0.80
N ASP A 25 8.28 1.40 1.14
CA ASP A 25 7.86 0.60 2.27
C ASP A 25 8.23 1.30 3.58
N THR A 26 7.44 1.14 4.63
CA THR A 26 7.74 1.80 5.92
C THR A 26 8.96 1.23 6.63
N GLY A 27 9.42 0.03 6.24
CA GLY A 27 10.58 -0.63 6.77
C GLY A 27 10.37 -1.30 8.14
N THR A 28 11.45 -1.71 8.76
CA THR A 28 11.48 -2.38 10.07
C THR A 28 12.54 -1.75 10.96
N SER A 29 12.11 -1.08 12.03
CA SER A 29 13.02 -0.47 12.99
C SER A 29 13.38 -1.39 14.15
N THR A 30 12.56 -2.40 14.46
CA THR A 30 12.74 -3.26 15.63
C THR A 30 12.12 -4.64 15.42
N TYR A 31 12.69 -5.63 16.06
CA TYR A 31 12.11 -6.98 16.20
C TYR A 31 11.53 -7.24 17.60
N ASN A 32 11.68 -6.28 18.52
CA ASN A 32 11.11 -6.40 19.86
C ASN A 32 9.58 -6.41 19.80
N ILE A 33 8.96 -7.25 20.62
CA ILE A 33 7.49 -7.29 20.75
C ILE A 33 7.01 -5.95 21.31
N SER A 34 6.35 -5.17 20.46
CA SER A 34 5.91 -3.80 20.76
C SER A 34 4.77 -3.38 19.84
N THR A 35 4.12 -2.28 20.17
CA THR A 35 3.14 -1.62 19.30
C THR A 35 3.77 -1.13 18.00
N VAL A 36 5.02 -0.66 18.03
CA VAL A 36 5.78 -0.26 16.85
C VAL A 36 5.93 -1.44 15.90
N ARG A 37 6.45 -2.58 16.40
CA ARG A 37 6.62 -3.78 15.58
C ARG A 37 5.30 -4.28 15.01
N SER A 38 4.23 -4.25 15.80
CA SER A 38 2.89 -4.64 15.35
C SER A 38 2.38 -3.73 14.23
N LYS A 39 2.66 -2.42 14.30
CA LYS A 39 2.31 -1.44 13.28
C LYS A 39 3.12 -1.65 12.00
N GLU A 40 4.45 -1.78 12.10
CA GLU A 40 5.35 -2.03 10.94
C GLU A 40 4.95 -3.27 10.14
N ARG A 41 4.37 -4.28 10.80
CA ARG A 41 3.92 -5.53 10.17
C ARG A 41 2.48 -5.49 9.65
N SER A 42 1.73 -4.45 9.97
CA SER A 42 0.32 -4.35 9.60
C SER A 42 0.15 -3.93 8.14
N THR A 43 -0.98 -4.28 7.53
CA THR A 43 -1.32 -3.85 6.16
C THR A 43 -1.31 -2.33 6.01
N GLN A 44 -1.63 -1.59 7.07
CA GLN A 44 -1.58 -0.13 7.07
C GLN A 44 -0.17 0.44 6.83
N ALA A 45 0.89 -0.31 7.12
CA ALA A 45 2.27 0.12 6.95
C ALA A 45 2.81 -0.09 5.52
N HIS A 46 1.97 -0.51 4.58
CA HIS A 46 2.38 -0.87 3.23
C HIS A 46 1.51 -0.20 2.18
N ASN A 47 2.02 -0.05 0.95
CA ASN A 47 1.31 0.58 -0.17
C ASN A 47 0.30 -0.40 -0.78
N THR A 48 -0.74 -0.72 -0.03
CA THR A 48 -1.76 -1.71 -0.39
C THR A 48 -3.11 -1.38 0.24
N ILE A 49 -4.08 -2.28 0.13
CA ILE A 49 -5.46 -2.07 0.58
C ILE A 49 -5.70 -2.80 1.90
N MET A 50 -6.27 -2.09 2.87
CA MET A 50 -6.85 -2.65 4.08
C MET A 50 -8.38 -2.70 3.96
N VAL A 51 -8.99 -3.81 4.35
CA VAL A 51 -10.45 -4.01 4.32
C VAL A 51 -10.99 -4.21 5.73
N ASN A 52 -12.04 -3.45 6.08
CA ASN A 52 -12.72 -3.55 7.38
C ASN A 52 -11.74 -3.45 8.58
N ASP A 53 -10.70 -2.62 8.46
CA ASP A 53 -9.63 -2.42 9.45
C ASP A 53 -8.94 -3.74 9.88
N LYS A 54 -8.83 -4.70 8.95
CA LYS A 54 -8.14 -5.98 9.14
C LYS A 54 -6.95 -6.11 8.21
N ASN A 55 -5.90 -6.77 8.72
CA ASN A 55 -4.73 -7.12 7.92
C ASN A 55 -5.05 -8.19 6.88
N SER A 56 -4.38 -8.13 5.72
CA SER A 56 -4.46 -9.14 4.66
C SER A 56 -3.91 -10.50 5.07
N SER A 57 -3.05 -10.54 6.08
CA SER A 57 -2.47 -11.75 6.67
C SER A 57 -2.52 -11.66 8.19
N MET A 58 -2.64 -12.79 8.87
CA MET A 58 -2.68 -12.83 10.32
C MET A 58 -1.25 -12.79 10.88
N VAL A 59 -0.80 -11.61 11.26
CA VAL A 59 0.50 -11.36 11.88
C VAL A 59 0.33 -10.93 13.33
N TRP A 60 1.18 -11.43 14.23
CA TRP A 60 1.19 -11.00 15.64
C TRP A 60 2.56 -11.24 16.28
N SER A 61 2.78 -10.66 17.46
CA SER A 61 4.08 -10.73 18.15
C SER A 61 5.22 -10.21 17.26
N GLY A 62 6.46 -10.51 17.57
CA GLY A 62 7.62 -10.10 16.78
C GLY A 62 7.74 -10.81 15.42
N PHE A 63 7.38 -12.11 15.37
CA PHE A 63 7.70 -12.99 14.23
C PHE A 63 6.58 -13.96 13.83
N ARG A 64 5.45 -13.97 14.50
CA ARG A 64 4.42 -14.99 14.25
C ARG A 64 3.51 -14.61 13.10
N VAL A 65 3.19 -15.61 12.26
CA VAL A 65 2.20 -15.53 11.18
C VAL A 65 1.37 -16.81 11.20
N ALA A 66 0.05 -16.68 11.11
CA ALA A 66 -0.85 -17.83 10.93
C ALA A 66 -1.28 -17.92 9.46
N LYS A 67 -2.47 -17.39 9.16
CA LYS A 67 -2.98 -17.37 7.78
C LYS A 67 -2.30 -16.25 7.00
N ARG A 68 -1.70 -16.61 5.88
CA ARG A 68 -1.19 -15.66 4.87
C ARG A 68 -2.20 -15.55 3.72
N ALA A 69 -2.22 -14.39 3.08
CA ALA A 69 -2.91 -14.25 1.82
C ALA A 69 -2.23 -15.12 0.75
N ASN A 70 -3.03 -15.87 -0.01
CA ASN A 70 -2.56 -16.59 -1.20
C ASN A 70 -2.83 -15.70 -2.41
N VAL A 71 -1.85 -15.61 -3.30
CA VAL A 71 -1.91 -14.79 -4.51
C VAL A 71 -2.08 -15.71 -5.72
N LEU A 72 -3.01 -15.33 -6.60
CA LEU A 72 -3.17 -15.88 -7.94
C LEU A 72 -2.89 -14.78 -8.95
N ILE A 73 -1.86 -14.97 -9.78
CA ILE A 73 -1.62 -14.13 -10.95
C ILE A 73 -2.60 -14.57 -12.04
N GLU A 74 -3.52 -13.68 -12.41
CA GLU A 74 -4.57 -13.95 -13.40
C GLU A 74 -4.12 -13.62 -14.81
N LYS A 75 -3.30 -12.57 -14.94
CA LYS A 75 -2.78 -12.10 -16.24
C LYS A 75 -1.43 -11.42 -16.04
N GLU A 76 -0.51 -11.73 -16.93
CA GLU A 76 0.79 -11.07 -17.04
C GLU A 76 1.13 -10.84 -18.51
N ILE A 77 1.33 -9.59 -18.88
CA ILE A 77 1.75 -9.17 -20.21
C ILE A 77 2.81 -8.06 -20.04
N GLU A 78 3.50 -7.69 -21.11
CA GLU A 78 4.67 -6.80 -21.10
C GLU A 78 4.50 -5.51 -20.26
N GLN A 79 3.30 -4.91 -20.27
CA GLN A 79 3.04 -3.63 -19.59
C GLN A 79 1.86 -3.70 -18.61
N SER A 80 1.49 -4.89 -18.17
CA SER A 80 0.42 -5.05 -17.18
C SER A 80 0.51 -6.37 -16.44
N ILE A 81 0.22 -6.32 -15.13
CA ILE A 81 0.05 -7.49 -14.27
C ILE A 81 -1.29 -7.36 -13.56
N GLN A 82 -2.06 -8.43 -13.54
CA GLN A 82 -3.29 -8.55 -12.76
C GLN A 82 -3.19 -9.76 -11.85
N ALA A 83 -3.45 -9.55 -10.58
CA ALA A 83 -3.45 -10.60 -9.59
C ALA A 83 -4.58 -10.42 -8.57
N THR A 84 -5.00 -11.52 -7.95
CA THR A 84 -5.99 -11.55 -6.89
C THR A 84 -5.43 -12.26 -5.67
N HIS A 85 -5.77 -11.79 -4.47
CA HIS A 85 -5.47 -12.50 -3.24
C HIS A 85 -6.71 -12.75 -2.37
N ASP A 86 -6.62 -13.79 -1.53
CA ASP A 86 -7.69 -14.28 -0.67
C ASP A 86 -7.58 -13.81 0.79
N GLY A 87 -6.72 -12.85 1.09
CA GLY A 87 -6.45 -12.40 2.46
C GLY A 87 -7.69 -11.95 3.24
N TYR A 88 -8.73 -11.52 2.54
CA TYR A 88 -9.99 -11.06 3.10
C TYR A 88 -11.16 -12.01 2.86
N LEU A 89 -10.90 -13.24 2.40
CA LEU A 89 -11.94 -14.22 2.04
C LEU A 89 -12.84 -14.59 3.23
N ASN A 90 -12.32 -14.57 4.46
CA ASN A 90 -13.11 -14.79 5.68
C ASN A 90 -14.19 -13.72 5.93
N MET A 91 -14.11 -12.59 5.22
CA MET A 91 -15.10 -11.51 5.20
C MET A 91 -15.91 -11.48 3.90
N GLY A 92 -15.79 -12.51 3.06
CA GLY A 92 -16.43 -12.58 1.76
C GLY A 92 -15.85 -11.64 0.71
N VAL A 93 -14.61 -11.20 0.87
CA VAL A 93 -13.94 -10.24 -0.02
C VAL A 93 -12.68 -10.85 -0.62
N LEU A 94 -12.54 -10.73 -1.94
CA LEU A 94 -11.27 -10.91 -2.65
C LEU A 94 -10.76 -9.55 -3.10
N HIS A 95 -9.45 -9.33 -2.99
CA HIS A 95 -8.81 -8.12 -3.50
C HIS A 95 -8.05 -8.46 -4.78
N ARG A 96 -8.47 -7.83 -5.89
CA ARG A 96 -7.77 -7.87 -7.17
C ARG A 96 -7.08 -6.53 -7.39
N ARG A 97 -5.80 -6.58 -7.77
CA ARG A 97 -5.06 -5.40 -8.19
C ARG A 97 -4.54 -5.60 -9.61
N THR A 98 -4.72 -4.59 -10.43
CA THR A 98 -4.13 -4.50 -11.76
C THR A 98 -3.14 -3.35 -11.78
N TRP A 99 -1.91 -3.64 -12.14
CA TRP A 99 -0.90 -2.64 -12.49
C TRP A 99 -0.80 -2.58 -14.00
N ALA A 100 -0.76 -1.37 -14.53
CA ALA A 100 -0.47 -1.12 -15.94
C ALA A 100 0.43 0.10 -16.04
N TRP A 101 1.41 0.06 -16.93
CA TRP A 101 2.38 1.15 -17.05
C TRP A 101 2.73 1.46 -18.50
N SER A 102 3.16 2.67 -18.71
CA SER A 102 3.78 3.20 -19.91
C SER A 102 4.90 4.15 -19.50
N PRO A 103 5.72 4.68 -20.41
CA PRO A 103 6.84 5.55 -20.04
C PRO A 103 6.48 6.72 -19.10
N ASN A 104 5.29 7.28 -19.27
CA ASN A 104 4.88 8.49 -18.53
C ASN A 104 3.68 8.29 -17.62
N LYS A 105 3.20 7.04 -17.44
CA LYS A 105 2.01 6.78 -16.64
C LYS A 105 2.04 5.40 -16.00
N ILE A 106 1.70 5.36 -14.72
CA ILE A 106 1.37 4.12 -14.01
C ILE A 106 -0.10 4.19 -13.60
N SER A 107 -0.84 3.13 -13.83
CA SER A 107 -2.22 2.95 -13.39
C SER A 107 -2.31 1.76 -12.46
N ILE A 108 -2.91 1.94 -11.28
CA ILE A 108 -3.20 0.88 -10.33
C ILE A 108 -4.72 0.85 -10.17
N ILE A 109 -5.34 -0.29 -10.44
CA ILE A 109 -6.77 -0.48 -10.25
C ILE A 109 -6.95 -1.55 -9.17
N ASP A 110 -7.51 -1.14 -8.05
CA ASP A 110 -7.93 -2.03 -6.97
C ASP A 110 -9.42 -2.31 -7.09
N HIS A 111 -9.79 -3.57 -7.09
CA HIS A 111 -11.17 -4.03 -7.10
C HIS A 111 -11.40 -5.01 -5.96
N LEU A 112 -12.43 -4.75 -5.16
CA LEU A 112 -12.89 -5.62 -4.07
C LEU A 112 -14.18 -6.32 -4.48
N SER A 113 -14.17 -7.64 -4.49
CA SER A 113 -15.41 -8.41 -4.61
C SER A 113 -16.22 -8.29 -3.32
N GLY A 114 -17.49 -8.70 -3.37
CA GLY A 114 -18.37 -8.68 -2.19
C GLY A 114 -18.75 -7.26 -1.74
N THR A 115 -19.04 -7.10 -0.45
CA THR A 115 -19.53 -5.84 0.14
C THR A 115 -18.73 -5.48 1.39
N PRO A 116 -17.50 -4.92 1.25
CA PRO A 116 -16.75 -4.44 2.40
C PRO A 116 -17.50 -3.27 3.07
N LYS A 117 -17.40 -3.17 4.39
CA LYS A 117 -17.94 -2.02 5.15
C LYS A 117 -17.10 -0.77 4.92
N ASN A 118 -15.78 -0.94 4.87
CA ASN A 118 -14.84 0.10 4.51
C ASN A 118 -13.64 -0.50 3.77
N ALA A 119 -13.01 0.30 2.93
CA ALA A 119 -11.74 -0.03 2.30
C ALA A 119 -10.85 1.21 2.27
N LYS A 120 -9.56 1.01 2.56
CA LYS A 120 -8.56 2.06 2.64
C LYS A 120 -7.34 1.67 1.84
N ALA A 121 -6.90 2.53 0.94
CA ALA A 121 -5.62 2.43 0.26
C ALA A 121 -4.60 3.33 0.96
N TYR A 122 -3.38 2.84 1.10
CA TYR A 122 -2.28 3.57 1.72
C TYR A 122 -1.17 3.83 0.71
N PHE A 123 -0.58 5.02 0.77
CA PHE A 123 0.54 5.45 -0.06
C PHE A 123 1.55 6.17 0.82
N HIS A 124 2.69 5.55 1.09
CA HIS A 124 3.75 6.05 1.97
C HIS A 124 4.84 6.71 1.15
N PHE A 125 5.23 7.92 1.53
CA PHE A 125 6.18 8.71 0.79
C PHE A 125 7.55 8.74 1.47
N HIS A 126 8.58 8.80 0.63
CA HIS A 126 9.93 9.08 1.13
C HIS A 126 9.96 10.47 1.82
N PRO A 127 10.70 10.65 2.92
CA PRO A 127 10.74 11.92 3.67
C PRO A 127 11.10 13.16 2.84
N GLU A 128 11.86 12.99 1.75
CA GLU A 128 12.26 14.08 0.86
C GLU A 128 11.21 14.47 -0.18
N VAL A 129 10.09 13.76 -0.23
CA VAL A 129 9.01 14.05 -1.18
C VAL A 129 8.21 15.26 -0.70
N ASN A 130 8.12 16.28 -1.55
CA ASN A 130 7.23 17.41 -1.33
C ASN A 130 5.84 17.11 -1.91
N LEU A 131 4.81 17.16 -1.07
CA LEU A 131 3.42 16.90 -1.46
C LEU A 131 2.62 18.19 -1.45
N LYS A 132 1.88 18.42 -2.53
CA LYS A 132 0.88 19.47 -2.64
C LYS A 132 -0.47 18.84 -2.95
N ILE A 133 -1.44 19.00 -2.06
CA ILE A 133 -2.81 18.51 -2.28
C ILE A 133 -3.45 19.29 -3.43
N ILE A 134 -4.15 18.56 -4.30
CA ILE A 134 -4.97 19.08 -5.41
C ILE A 134 -6.33 18.36 -5.39
N ASP A 135 -7.25 18.77 -6.24
CA ASP A 135 -8.55 18.12 -6.36
C ASP A 135 -8.37 16.63 -6.74
N ASN A 136 -8.95 15.76 -5.91
CA ASN A 136 -8.90 14.29 -6.06
C ASN A 136 -7.50 13.67 -6.14
N GLY A 137 -6.49 14.31 -5.50
CA GLY A 137 -5.14 13.77 -5.53
C GLY A 137 -4.08 14.69 -4.95
N PHE A 138 -2.86 14.56 -5.46
CA PHE A 138 -1.72 15.38 -5.03
C PHE A 138 -0.66 15.49 -6.11
N LYS A 139 0.14 16.53 -6.01
CA LYS A 139 1.31 16.78 -6.83
C LYS A 139 2.57 16.44 -6.04
N ILE A 140 3.49 15.70 -6.67
CA ILE A 140 4.76 15.26 -6.10
C ILE A 140 5.87 16.15 -6.66
N ASN A 141 6.66 16.78 -5.78
CA ASN A 141 7.82 17.59 -6.12
C ASN A 141 7.51 18.69 -7.16
N ASN A 142 6.30 19.24 -7.11
CA ASN A 142 5.77 20.23 -8.07
C ASN A 142 5.77 19.77 -9.55
N LYS A 143 5.93 18.48 -9.80
CA LYS A 143 6.11 17.92 -11.14
C LYS A 143 5.10 16.81 -11.43
N HIS A 144 5.24 15.66 -10.79
CA HIS A 144 4.42 14.48 -11.04
C HIS A 144 3.05 14.60 -10.38
N ILE A 145 2.03 14.00 -10.96
CA ILE A 145 0.65 14.09 -10.48
C ILE A 145 0.13 12.69 -10.15
N VAL A 146 -0.47 12.57 -8.98
CA VAL A 146 -1.26 11.39 -8.61
C VAL A 146 -2.69 11.82 -8.37
N TYR A 147 -3.63 11.13 -8.98
CA TYR A 147 -5.05 11.36 -8.74
C TYR A 147 -5.83 10.05 -8.63
N PHE A 148 -6.97 10.15 -7.95
CA PHE A 148 -7.82 9.02 -7.61
C PHE A 148 -9.19 9.16 -8.24
N GLU A 149 -9.65 8.08 -8.87
CA GLU A 149 -11.03 7.94 -9.32
C GLU A 149 -11.76 6.99 -8.37
N ASN A 150 -12.99 7.32 -8.01
CA ASN A 150 -13.85 6.59 -7.06
C ASN A 150 -13.37 6.64 -5.59
N SER A 151 -12.58 7.62 -5.21
CA SER A 151 -12.28 7.93 -3.80
C SER A 151 -13.49 8.57 -3.11
N ILE A 152 -13.70 8.24 -1.83
CA ILE A 152 -14.70 8.87 -0.95
C ILE A 152 -14.05 10.01 -0.16
N SER A 153 -12.84 9.77 0.33
CA SER A 153 -12.03 10.79 1.01
C SER A 153 -10.55 10.51 0.82
N ILE A 154 -9.76 11.58 0.90
CA ILE A 154 -8.29 11.54 0.81
C ILE A 154 -7.76 12.27 2.05
N ASN A 155 -7.01 11.57 2.89
CA ASN A 155 -6.52 12.08 4.16
C ASN A 155 -4.99 12.00 4.21
N THR A 156 -4.35 13.09 4.63
CA THR A 156 -2.89 13.12 4.84
C THR A 156 -2.60 12.84 6.30
N GLN A 157 -1.66 11.93 6.57
CA GLN A 157 -1.23 11.56 7.92
C GLN A 157 0.29 11.40 7.96
N THR A 158 0.85 11.30 9.17
CA THR A 158 2.28 11.07 9.39
C THR A 158 2.55 9.65 9.85
N PHE A 159 3.73 9.14 9.51
CA PHE A 159 4.24 7.85 9.98
C PHE A 159 5.74 7.94 10.26
N GLU A 160 6.27 6.92 10.93
CA GLU A 160 7.71 6.76 11.13
C GLU A 160 8.28 5.79 10.10
N PHE A 161 9.06 6.30 9.16
CA PHE A 161 9.83 5.51 8.19
C PHE A 161 11.09 4.93 8.86
N ALA A 162 11.33 3.66 8.67
CA ALA A 162 12.53 2.96 9.15
C ALA A 162 13.48 2.66 7.97
N PRO A 163 14.39 3.60 7.59
CA PRO A 163 15.34 3.36 6.51
C PRO A 163 16.35 2.27 6.84
N GLU A 164 16.58 2.04 8.14
CA GLU A 164 17.47 1.02 8.68
C GLU A 164 17.03 0.63 10.11
N PHE A 165 17.56 -0.48 10.60
CA PHE A 165 17.28 -0.98 11.94
C PHE A 165 17.66 0.06 13.01
N ASN A 166 16.82 0.21 14.05
CA ASN A 166 16.95 1.19 15.14
C ASN A 166 16.88 2.67 14.71
N LYS A 167 16.49 2.97 13.49
CA LYS A 167 16.31 4.36 13.02
C LYS A 167 14.88 4.57 12.53
N ARG A 168 14.32 5.72 12.91
CA ARG A 168 12.99 6.15 12.46
C ARG A 168 13.02 7.63 12.12
N ILE A 169 12.39 7.97 11.01
CA ILE A 169 12.30 9.32 10.47
C ILE A 169 10.84 9.61 10.17
N ASN A 170 10.34 10.77 10.59
CA ASN A 170 8.97 11.17 10.27
C ASN A 170 8.80 11.37 8.77
N SER A 171 7.72 10.83 8.23
CA SER A 171 7.30 11.03 6.87
C SER A 171 5.78 11.08 6.76
N THR A 172 5.27 11.22 5.55
CA THR A 172 3.86 11.41 5.24
C THR A 172 3.31 10.22 4.46
N PHE A 173 2.09 9.82 4.77
CA PHE A 173 1.31 8.93 3.93
C PHE A 173 -0.06 9.50 3.61
N ILE A 174 -0.64 9.04 2.51
CA ILE A 174 -2.01 9.33 2.10
C ILE A 174 -2.85 8.09 2.35
N GLU A 175 -3.96 8.27 3.06
CA GLU A 175 -5.04 7.30 3.21
C GLU A 175 -6.18 7.69 2.27
N VAL A 176 -6.56 6.78 1.37
CA VAL A 176 -7.69 6.98 0.45
C VAL A 176 -8.80 6.02 0.83
N VAL A 177 -9.93 6.54 1.26
CA VAL A 177 -11.13 5.73 1.54
C VAL A 177 -11.91 5.56 0.24
N PHE A 178 -12.35 4.34 -0.03
CA PHE A 178 -13.17 4.01 -1.19
C PHE A 178 -14.16 2.88 -0.88
N SER A 179 -15.03 2.51 -1.83
CA SER A 179 -16.01 1.44 -1.63
C SER A 179 -15.54 0.12 -2.24
N LYS A 180 -15.77 -0.09 -3.54
CA LYS A 180 -15.49 -1.36 -4.23
C LYS A 180 -14.33 -1.29 -5.19
N GLN A 181 -14.09 -0.13 -5.78
CA GLN A 181 -13.04 0.07 -6.75
C GLN A 181 -12.37 1.42 -6.53
N LEU A 182 -11.04 1.41 -6.59
CA LEU A 182 -10.22 2.61 -6.62
C LEU A 182 -9.32 2.52 -7.86
N LYS A 183 -9.25 3.60 -8.63
CA LYS A 183 -8.24 3.74 -9.66
C LYS A 183 -7.27 4.85 -9.27
N THR A 184 -6.01 4.50 -9.17
CA THR A 184 -4.90 5.42 -8.92
C THR A 184 -4.14 5.62 -10.23
N SER A 185 -4.00 6.86 -10.66
CA SER A 185 -3.20 7.22 -11.83
C SER A 185 -2.02 8.08 -11.40
N ILE A 186 -0.80 7.67 -11.79
CA ILE A 186 0.45 8.38 -11.51
C ILE A 186 0.98 8.87 -12.86
N LEU A 187 1.00 10.17 -13.06
CA LEU A 187 1.55 10.82 -14.26
C LEU A 187 2.98 11.27 -13.96
N ILE A 188 3.90 10.86 -14.79
CA ILE A 188 5.33 11.12 -14.67
C ILE A 188 5.69 12.14 -15.77
N GLU A 189 6.05 13.34 -15.31
CA GLU A 189 6.52 14.43 -16.16
C GLU A 189 8.05 14.59 -16.07
#